data_0ac050ee162fbcb8a14427c1375d60b2
#
_entry.id   0ac050ee162fbcb8a14427c1375d60b2
#
_cell.length_a   1.000
_cell.length_b   1.000
_cell.length_c   1.000
_cell.angle_alpha   90.00
_cell.angle_beta   90.00
_cell.angle_gamma   90.00
#
_symmetry.space_group_name_H-M   'P 1'
#
loop_
_entity.id
_entity.type
_entity.pdbx_description
1 polymer ?
#
loop_
_entity_poly.entity_id
_entity_poly.type
_entity_poly.pdbx_seq_one_letter_code
_entity_poly.pdbx_strand_id
1 'polypeptide(L)'
;MYLWFSLHDERIAGAVVLIAGLAVGLVLTAAIPGPDLVSDGWDSFRNVQPAAKVGTKQSQTVPADPAARLTTLGGNRYDLWSAALDGFGDHPFKGYGPGTYEFVWNVKARNGEFVRDAHSLYLENLAELGIVGLLLVLLALGGALAAGVAGLARLGDTAERGASAALVAAGIVFLFHAGVDWMWEATAVSVFGLAVLAVAAGPLMTSRAGRPAARRRALVCAVALVACLVQMPPVIAQIRVDDSERAARHGRPAEALQRANDAIDATPWAATPYTQRALLYEQAGKLRSAAIDLERAMKREPDNWRWPYLLTRVEAKRGLDSGAVQAYRLARRLRPLASAFSRSP
;
A
#
# COMPACT_ATOMS: atom_id res chain seq x y z
N MET A 1 -34.52 -18.68 10.00
CA MET A 1 -34.55 -18.68 11.47
C MET A 1 -34.86 -20.05 12.06
N TYR A 2 -35.58 -20.98 11.39
CA TYR A 2 -35.87 -22.33 11.88
C TYR A 2 -34.73 -23.37 11.71
N LEU A 3 -33.80 -23.16 10.77
CA LEU A 3 -32.64 -24.06 10.58
C LEU A 3 -31.53 -23.86 11.62
N TRP A 4 -31.54 -22.75 12.34
CA TRP A 4 -30.53 -22.44 13.36
C TRP A 4 -30.76 -23.16 14.68
N PHE A 5 -32.01 -23.53 14.98
CA PHE A 5 -32.39 -24.18 16.23
C PHE A 5 -32.26 -25.73 16.23
N SER A 6 -32.02 -26.34 15.07
CA SER A 6 -31.87 -27.80 14.97
C SER A 6 -30.42 -28.31 14.98
N LEU A 7 -29.42 -27.43 15.06
CA LEU A 7 -28.01 -27.80 15.10
C LEU A 7 -27.43 -27.91 16.52
N HIS A 8 -28.29 -28.17 17.51
CA HIS A 8 -27.88 -28.33 18.90
C HIS A 8 -27.21 -29.67 19.21
N ASP A 9 -27.04 -30.51 18.20
CA ASP A 9 -26.31 -31.77 18.38
C ASP A 9 -24.84 -31.54 17.98
N GLU A 10 -23.95 -31.55 18.98
CA GLU A 10 -22.50 -31.34 18.81
C GLU A 10 -21.88 -32.24 17.73
N ARG A 11 -22.50 -33.41 17.51
CA ARG A 11 -22.10 -34.37 16.47
C ARG A 11 -22.44 -33.88 15.08
N ILE A 12 -23.56 -33.16 14.89
CA ILE A 12 -23.94 -32.60 13.59
C ILE A 12 -23.07 -31.38 13.27
N ALA A 13 -22.82 -30.49 14.24
CA ALA A 13 -21.94 -29.35 14.06
C ALA A 13 -20.50 -29.80 13.74
N GLY A 14 -19.99 -30.81 14.46
CA GLY A 14 -18.67 -31.40 14.18
C GLY A 14 -18.61 -32.05 12.79
N ALA A 15 -19.68 -32.78 12.39
CA ALA A 15 -19.76 -33.39 11.06
C ALA A 15 -19.82 -32.33 9.94
N VAL A 16 -20.57 -31.24 10.11
CA VAL A 16 -20.65 -30.14 9.12
C VAL A 16 -19.30 -29.45 8.97
N VAL A 17 -18.59 -29.18 10.07
CA VAL A 17 -17.22 -28.57 10.00
C VAL A 17 -16.26 -29.57 9.35
N LEU A 18 -16.34 -30.84 9.66
CA LEU A 18 -15.50 -31.89 9.07
C LEU A 18 -15.80 -32.08 7.58
N ILE A 19 -17.08 -32.09 7.20
CA ILE A 19 -17.52 -32.17 5.78
C ILE A 19 -17.12 -30.90 5.02
N ALA A 20 -17.29 -29.72 5.62
CA ALA A 20 -16.84 -28.48 5.02
C ALA A 20 -15.31 -28.45 4.87
N GLY A 21 -14.56 -28.87 5.88
CA GLY A 21 -13.11 -29.02 5.84
C GLY A 21 -12.64 -30.04 4.80
N LEU A 22 -13.34 -31.21 4.72
CA LEU A 22 -13.08 -32.22 3.69
C LEU A 22 -13.48 -31.74 2.30
N ALA A 23 -14.58 -31.00 2.15
CA ALA A 23 -15.00 -30.43 0.87
C ALA A 23 -14.00 -29.35 0.40
N VAL A 24 -13.54 -28.47 1.30
CA VAL A 24 -12.47 -27.51 1.01
C VAL A 24 -11.16 -28.24 0.72
N GLY A 25 -10.80 -29.27 1.49
CA GLY A 25 -9.65 -30.11 1.23
C GLY A 25 -9.74 -30.83 -0.12
N LEU A 26 -10.91 -31.37 -0.47
CA LEU A 26 -11.16 -32.04 -1.75
C LEU A 26 -11.14 -31.04 -2.93
N VAL A 27 -11.70 -29.84 -2.75
CA VAL A 27 -11.61 -28.76 -3.74
C VAL A 27 -10.17 -28.30 -3.89
N LEU A 28 -9.42 -28.18 -2.79
CA LEU A 28 -7.99 -27.85 -2.84
C LEU A 28 -7.16 -28.98 -3.47
N THR A 29 -7.44 -30.26 -3.15
CA THR A 29 -6.73 -31.40 -3.77
C THR A 29 -7.15 -31.66 -5.21
N ALA A 30 -8.43 -31.41 -5.57
CA ALA A 30 -8.89 -31.45 -6.96
C ALA A 30 -8.41 -30.21 -7.76
N ALA A 31 -8.15 -29.11 -7.07
CA ALA A 31 -7.55 -27.90 -7.61
C ALA A 31 -6.00 -27.87 -7.49
N ILE A 32 -5.38 -28.87 -6.81
CA ILE A 32 -3.93 -29.03 -6.89
C ILE A 32 -3.63 -29.57 -8.30
N PRO A 33 -3.19 -28.72 -9.18
CA PRO A 33 -2.83 -29.09 -10.52
C PRO A 33 -1.72 -30.15 -10.46
N GLY A 34 -1.70 -31.09 -11.39
CA GLY A 34 -0.53 -31.94 -11.59
C GLY A 34 0.73 -31.07 -11.79
N PRO A 35 1.92 -31.65 -11.68
CA PRO A 35 3.18 -30.91 -11.79
C PRO A 35 3.23 -29.97 -13.01
N ASP A 36 2.62 -30.38 -14.12
CA ASP A 36 2.53 -29.63 -15.36
C ASP A 36 1.67 -28.36 -15.23
N LEU A 37 0.55 -28.42 -14.51
CA LEU A 37 -0.30 -27.24 -14.28
C LEU A 37 0.30 -26.25 -13.28
N VAL A 38 1.16 -26.70 -12.35
CA VAL A 38 1.94 -25.82 -11.47
C VAL A 38 3.04 -25.13 -12.27
N SER A 39 3.74 -25.86 -13.15
CA SER A 39 4.76 -25.28 -14.04
C SER A 39 4.15 -24.31 -15.04
N ASP A 40 3.05 -24.68 -15.68
CA ASP A 40 2.33 -23.83 -16.64
C ASP A 40 1.73 -22.59 -15.95
N GLY A 41 1.19 -22.76 -14.76
CA GLY A 41 0.72 -21.65 -13.92
C GLY A 41 1.85 -20.72 -13.50
N TRP A 42 3.01 -21.27 -13.15
CA TRP A 42 4.21 -20.50 -12.82
C TRP A 42 4.78 -19.78 -14.03
N ASP A 43 4.85 -20.45 -15.17
CA ASP A 43 5.31 -19.84 -16.42
C ASP A 43 4.33 -18.77 -16.93
N SER A 44 3.04 -18.99 -16.78
CA SER A 44 2.01 -17.99 -17.05
C SER A 44 2.10 -16.78 -16.11
N PHE A 45 2.41 -17.00 -14.82
CA PHE A 45 2.65 -15.93 -13.85
C PHE A 45 3.91 -15.12 -14.17
N ARG A 46 4.98 -15.77 -14.62
CA ARG A 46 6.25 -15.13 -14.98
C ARG A 46 6.24 -14.45 -16.34
N ASN A 47 5.55 -15.03 -17.31
CA ASN A 47 5.60 -14.61 -18.72
C ASN A 47 4.40 -13.76 -19.13
N VAL A 48 3.97 -12.85 -18.27
CA VAL A 48 3.01 -11.82 -18.68
C VAL A 48 3.67 -10.97 -19.77
N GLN A 49 3.15 -11.06 -20.98
CA GLN A 49 3.64 -10.23 -22.08
C GLN A 49 3.51 -8.76 -21.70
N PRO A 50 4.56 -7.97 -21.85
CA PRO A 50 4.48 -6.54 -21.62
C PRO A 50 3.37 -5.99 -22.52
N ALA A 51 2.48 -5.20 -21.93
CA ALA A 51 1.41 -4.52 -22.66
C ALA A 51 1.98 -3.89 -23.93
N ALA A 52 1.39 -4.21 -25.08
CA ALA A 52 1.88 -3.83 -26.39
C ALA A 52 2.22 -2.34 -26.42
N LYS A 53 3.36 -2.01 -27.03
CA LYS A 53 3.88 -0.65 -27.20
C LYS A 53 2.73 0.33 -27.47
N VAL A 54 2.64 1.37 -26.64
CA VAL A 54 1.73 2.50 -26.84
C VAL A 54 1.96 3.06 -28.24
N GLY A 55 1.07 2.77 -29.16
CA GLY A 55 1.19 3.22 -30.58
C GLY A 55 0.25 2.53 -31.55
N THR A 56 -0.24 1.35 -31.24
CA THR A 56 -1.26 0.69 -32.05
C THR A 56 -2.58 0.62 -31.29
N LYS A 57 -3.64 1.13 -31.92
CA LYS A 57 -5.04 0.93 -31.51
C LYS A 57 -5.38 -0.57 -31.54
N GLN A 58 -4.75 -1.35 -30.71
CA GLN A 58 -5.22 -2.67 -30.36
C GLN A 58 -5.93 -2.53 -29.03
N SER A 59 -7.27 -2.41 -29.14
CA SER A 59 -8.20 -2.64 -28.05
C SER A 59 -7.67 -3.84 -27.28
N GLN A 60 -7.32 -3.65 -26.01
CA GLN A 60 -7.19 -4.77 -25.09
C GLN A 60 -8.54 -5.46 -25.14
N THR A 61 -8.61 -6.56 -25.84
CA THR A 61 -9.73 -7.49 -25.70
C THR A 61 -9.60 -8.05 -24.29
N VAL A 62 -10.22 -7.33 -23.36
CA VAL A 62 -10.55 -7.90 -22.04
C VAL A 62 -11.24 -9.22 -22.36
N PRO A 63 -10.73 -10.38 -21.91
CA PRO A 63 -11.37 -11.65 -22.19
C PRO A 63 -12.84 -11.52 -21.85
N ALA A 64 -13.71 -11.81 -22.82
CA ALA A 64 -15.16 -11.71 -22.63
C ALA A 64 -15.67 -12.72 -21.61
N ASP A 65 -14.84 -13.73 -21.30
CA ASP A 65 -15.14 -14.75 -20.30
C ASP A 65 -14.62 -14.32 -18.91
N PRO A 66 -15.51 -14.08 -17.93
CA PRO A 66 -15.11 -13.83 -16.56
C PRO A 66 -14.27 -14.96 -15.94
N ALA A 67 -14.46 -16.21 -16.36
CA ALA A 67 -13.68 -17.35 -15.88
C ALA A 67 -12.22 -17.29 -16.36
N ALA A 68 -11.96 -16.79 -17.56
CA ALA A 68 -10.61 -16.58 -18.04
C ALA A 68 -9.82 -15.55 -17.21
N ARG A 69 -10.52 -14.61 -16.56
CA ARG A 69 -9.89 -13.65 -15.61
C ARG A 69 -9.46 -14.31 -14.31
N LEU A 70 -10.15 -15.37 -13.88
CA LEU A 70 -9.79 -16.12 -12.67
C LEU A 70 -8.61 -17.06 -12.92
N THR A 71 -8.42 -17.50 -14.15
CA THR A 71 -7.29 -18.37 -14.54
C THR A 71 -6.04 -17.60 -14.95
N THR A 72 -6.17 -16.33 -15.34
CA THR A 72 -5.02 -15.44 -15.55
C THR A 72 -4.51 -14.90 -14.21
N LEU A 73 -3.79 -15.72 -13.47
CA LEU A 73 -3.04 -15.32 -12.26
C LEU A 73 -1.91 -14.31 -12.59
N GLY A 74 -1.66 -14.07 -13.87
CA GLY A 74 -0.56 -13.30 -14.38
C GLY A 74 -0.87 -11.84 -14.72
N GLY A 75 -1.47 -11.08 -13.83
CA GLY A 75 -1.26 -9.62 -13.88
C GLY A 75 0.24 -9.34 -13.71
N ASN A 76 0.71 -8.12 -13.90
CA ASN A 76 2.11 -7.73 -13.68
C ASN A 76 2.62 -7.94 -12.23
N ARG A 77 1.92 -8.78 -11.42
CA ARG A 77 2.27 -9.08 -10.02
C ARG A 77 3.69 -9.63 -9.88
N TYR A 78 4.12 -10.49 -10.79
CA TYR A 78 5.50 -10.98 -10.76
C TYR A 78 6.51 -9.84 -10.86
N ASP A 79 6.29 -8.91 -11.79
CA ASP A 79 7.18 -7.75 -11.96
C ASP A 79 7.12 -6.83 -10.73
N LEU A 80 5.93 -6.62 -10.15
CA LEU A 80 5.75 -5.84 -8.92
C LEU A 80 6.52 -6.46 -7.75
N TRP A 81 6.35 -7.76 -7.55
CA TRP A 81 6.99 -8.48 -6.45
C TRP A 81 8.51 -8.61 -6.65
N SER A 82 8.96 -8.81 -7.90
CA SER A 82 10.39 -8.77 -8.22
C SER A 82 10.99 -7.40 -7.90
N ALA A 83 10.33 -6.32 -8.30
CA ALA A 83 10.79 -4.96 -7.99
C ALA A 83 10.86 -4.69 -6.47
N ALA A 84 9.86 -5.19 -5.70
CA ALA A 84 9.89 -5.09 -4.24
C ALA A 84 11.09 -5.83 -3.63
N LEU A 85 11.37 -7.05 -4.10
CA LEU A 85 12.52 -7.84 -3.63
C LEU A 85 13.86 -7.22 -4.03
N ASP A 86 13.96 -6.69 -5.24
CA ASP A 86 15.14 -5.97 -5.71
C ASP A 86 15.37 -4.69 -4.87
N GLY A 87 14.30 -3.96 -4.54
CA GLY A 87 14.35 -2.81 -3.65
C GLY A 87 14.79 -3.18 -2.23
N PHE A 88 14.25 -4.28 -1.70
CA PHE A 88 14.72 -4.82 -0.42
C PHE A 88 16.21 -5.13 -0.43
N GLY A 89 16.72 -5.72 -1.52
CA GLY A 89 18.14 -6.01 -1.68
C GLY A 89 19.05 -4.77 -1.57
N ASP A 90 18.57 -3.61 -2.05
CA ASP A 90 19.32 -2.35 -1.97
C ASP A 90 19.35 -1.78 -0.53
N HIS A 91 18.25 -1.92 0.23
CA HIS A 91 18.10 -1.35 1.57
C HIS A 91 17.47 -2.33 2.58
N PRO A 92 18.13 -3.45 2.93
CA PRO A 92 17.51 -4.59 3.61
C PRO A 92 17.00 -4.27 5.03
N PHE A 93 17.58 -3.32 5.74
CA PHE A 93 17.18 -3.03 7.13
C PHE A 93 16.13 -1.94 7.26
N LYS A 94 16.21 -0.87 6.47
CA LYS A 94 15.37 0.33 6.61
C LYS A 94 14.40 0.54 5.45
N GLY A 95 14.60 -0.17 4.32
CA GLY A 95 13.89 0.09 3.10
C GLY A 95 14.15 1.49 2.54
N TYR A 96 13.32 1.90 1.62
CA TYR A 96 13.35 3.22 0.97
C TYR A 96 12.56 4.29 1.75
N GLY A 97 11.77 3.90 2.73
CA GLY A 97 10.85 4.76 3.48
C GLY A 97 9.38 4.45 3.20
N PRO A 98 8.46 4.80 4.12
CA PRO A 98 7.05 4.53 3.96
C PRO A 98 6.44 5.31 2.77
N GLY A 99 5.61 4.64 1.96
CA GLY A 99 4.95 5.23 0.79
C GLY A 99 5.89 5.48 -0.39
N THR A 100 7.04 4.79 -0.46
CA THR A 100 8.06 5.00 -1.51
C THR A 100 8.13 3.89 -2.54
N TYR A 101 7.27 2.86 -2.45
CA TYR A 101 7.29 1.75 -3.40
C TYR A 101 7.20 2.22 -4.86
N GLU A 102 6.42 3.27 -5.15
CA GLU A 102 6.35 3.89 -6.46
C GLU A 102 7.75 4.23 -7.02
N PHE A 103 8.65 4.73 -6.19
CA PHE A 103 10.00 5.13 -6.62
C PHE A 103 10.89 3.91 -6.86
N VAL A 104 10.74 2.87 -6.05
CA VAL A 104 11.40 1.57 -6.30
C VAL A 104 10.96 1.02 -7.65
N TRP A 105 9.64 0.98 -7.90
CA TRP A 105 9.08 0.56 -9.19
C TRP A 105 9.61 1.38 -10.36
N ASN A 106 9.65 2.71 -10.23
CA ASN A 106 10.11 3.60 -11.30
C ASN A 106 11.52 3.26 -11.81
N VAL A 107 12.40 2.78 -10.94
CA VAL A 107 13.79 2.42 -11.27
C VAL A 107 13.92 0.97 -11.72
N LYS A 108 13.20 0.05 -11.05
CA LYS A 108 13.34 -1.40 -11.23
C LYS A 108 12.38 -1.98 -12.28
N ALA A 109 11.32 -1.24 -12.65
CA ALA A 109 10.32 -1.70 -13.61
C ALA A 109 10.89 -2.03 -14.98
N ARG A 110 10.33 -3.07 -15.59
CA ARG A 110 10.65 -3.49 -16.97
C ARG A 110 9.75 -2.81 -18.01
N ASN A 111 8.71 -2.12 -17.56
CA ASN A 111 7.75 -1.40 -18.38
C ASN A 111 7.54 0.03 -17.89
N GLY A 112 6.91 0.88 -18.69
CA GLY A 112 6.65 2.30 -18.35
C GLY A 112 5.37 2.54 -17.57
N GLU A 113 4.72 1.51 -17.06
CA GLU A 113 3.47 1.64 -16.32
C GLU A 113 3.65 2.45 -15.04
N PHE A 114 2.61 3.19 -14.69
CA PHE A 114 2.55 3.89 -13.41
C PHE A 114 1.95 2.97 -12.36
N VAL A 115 2.73 2.64 -11.36
CA VAL A 115 2.30 1.78 -10.24
C VAL A 115 2.68 2.46 -8.94
N ARG A 116 1.79 2.43 -7.94
CA ARG A 116 2.02 2.96 -6.60
C ARG A 116 2.34 1.89 -5.58
N ASP A 117 1.74 0.71 -5.73
CA ASP A 117 1.65 -0.31 -4.69
C ASP A 117 2.17 -1.65 -5.22
N ALA A 118 2.81 -2.45 -4.38
CA ALA A 118 3.33 -3.77 -4.75
C ALA A 118 2.22 -4.83 -4.92
N HIS A 119 0.96 -4.51 -4.63
CA HIS A 119 -0.15 -5.47 -4.57
C HIS A 119 0.12 -6.62 -3.59
N SER A 120 0.90 -6.32 -2.56
CA SER A 120 1.22 -7.23 -1.44
C SER A 120 1.66 -6.40 -0.24
N LEU A 121 0.85 -6.41 0.82
CA LEU A 121 1.17 -5.76 2.09
C LEU A 121 2.58 -6.13 2.59
N TYR A 122 2.94 -7.41 2.47
CA TYR A 122 4.20 -7.90 3.01
C TYR A 122 5.41 -7.48 2.18
N LEU A 123 5.34 -7.61 0.87
CA LEU A 123 6.42 -7.25 -0.04
C LEU A 123 6.61 -5.75 -0.13
N GLU A 124 5.52 -5.00 -0.05
CA GLU A 124 5.57 -3.54 0.00
C GLU A 124 6.26 -3.05 1.27
N ASN A 125 5.81 -3.53 2.45
CA ASN A 125 6.50 -3.21 3.71
C ASN A 125 7.97 -3.68 3.72
N LEU A 126 8.29 -4.79 3.06
CA LEU A 126 9.66 -5.25 2.94
C LEU A 126 10.52 -4.28 2.11
N ALA A 127 10.01 -3.76 1.00
CA ALA A 127 10.72 -2.78 0.17
C ALA A 127 10.82 -1.40 0.85
N GLU A 128 9.74 -0.98 1.50
CA GLU A 128 9.62 0.36 2.08
C GLU A 128 10.28 0.50 3.46
N LEU A 129 10.12 -0.51 4.31
CA LEU A 129 10.56 -0.47 5.72
C LEU A 129 11.63 -1.52 6.06
N GLY A 130 12.05 -2.29 5.04
CA GLY A 130 13.03 -3.35 5.22
C GLY A 130 12.52 -4.50 6.08
N ILE A 131 13.45 -5.37 6.50
CA ILE A 131 13.13 -6.54 7.32
C ILE A 131 12.54 -6.14 8.69
N VAL A 132 12.97 -4.99 9.24
CA VAL A 132 12.48 -4.52 10.54
C VAL A 132 10.98 -4.19 10.45
N GLY A 133 10.56 -3.45 9.42
CA GLY A 133 9.16 -3.11 9.20
C GLY A 133 8.30 -4.36 8.97
N LEU A 134 8.76 -5.26 8.09
CA LEU A 134 8.06 -6.52 7.84
C LEU A 134 7.87 -7.34 9.13
N LEU A 135 8.92 -7.49 9.95
CA LEU A 135 8.82 -8.23 11.21
C LEU A 135 7.83 -7.60 12.19
N LEU A 136 7.77 -6.27 12.27
CA LEU A 136 6.80 -5.56 13.10
C LEU A 136 5.36 -5.79 12.61
N VAL A 137 5.11 -5.74 11.29
CA VAL A 137 3.81 -6.04 10.70
C VAL A 137 3.40 -7.50 10.95
N LEU A 138 4.32 -8.44 10.73
CA LEU A 138 4.06 -9.87 10.99
C LEU A 138 3.82 -10.15 12.48
N LEU A 139 4.56 -9.48 13.38
CA LEU A 139 4.35 -9.61 14.82
C LEU A 139 2.98 -9.07 15.23
N ALA A 140 2.57 -7.92 14.71
CA ALA A 140 1.29 -7.30 15.04
C ALA A 140 0.11 -8.14 14.52
N LEU A 141 0.09 -8.42 13.21
CA LEU A 141 -1.02 -9.10 12.56
C LEU A 141 -1.04 -10.60 12.86
N GLY A 142 0.12 -11.26 12.75
CA GLY A 142 0.29 -12.68 13.08
C GLY A 142 0.11 -12.95 14.56
N GLY A 143 0.56 -12.05 15.43
CA GLY A 143 0.32 -12.12 16.87
C GLY A 143 -1.16 -12.03 17.23
N ALA A 144 -1.92 -11.13 16.59
CA ALA A 144 -3.37 -11.03 16.78
C ALA A 144 -4.08 -12.32 16.32
N LEU A 145 -3.72 -12.85 15.15
CA LEU A 145 -4.25 -14.11 14.65
C LEU A 145 -3.90 -15.29 15.59
N ALA A 146 -2.64 -15.40 16.02
CA ALA A 146 -2.20 -16.43 16.96
C ALA A 146 -2.95 -16.36 18.30
N ALA A 147 -3.23 -15.15 18.79
CA ALA A 147 -4.05 -14.95 19.98
C ALA A 147 -5.49 -15.44 19.76
N GLY A 148 -6.06 -15.19 18.57
CA GLY A 148 -7.39 -15.71 18.19
C GLY A 148 -7.42 -17.23 18.20
N VAL A 149 -6.48 -17.87 17.53
CA VAL A 149 -6.34 -19.34 17.49
C VAL A 149 -6.17 -19.93 18.89
N ALA A 150 -5.26 -19.36 19.70
CA ALA A 150 -5.05 -19.83 21.08
C ALA A 150 -6.28 -19.59 21.98
N GLY A 151 -7.07 -18.56 21.68
CA GLY A 151 -8.34 -18.28 22.36
C GLY A 151 -9.38 -19.38 22.18
N LEU A 152 -9.45 -20.00 21.00
CA LEU A 152 -10.40 -21.07 20.71
C LEU A 152 -10.29 -22.26 21.68
N ALA A 153 -9.06 -22.59 22.11
CA ALA A 153 -8.82 -23.69 23.04
C ALA A 153 -9.35 -23.42 24.46
N ARG A 154 -9.76 -22.18 24.76
CA ARG A 154 -10.22 -21.74 26.08
C ARG A 154 -11.72 -21.57 26.19
N LEU A 155 -12.40 -21.59 25.05
CA LEU A 155 -13.86 -21.50 24.99
C LEU A 155 -14.47 -22.88 25.24
N GLY A 156 -15.30 -22.94 26.27
CA GLY A 156 -16.04 -24.18 26.62
C GLY A 156 -17.37 -24.30 25.88
N ASP A 157 -18.01 -23.16 25.56
CA ASP A 157 -19.29 -23.12 24.84
C ASP A 157 -19.04 -23.34 23.34
N THR A 158 -19.82 -24.25 22.75
CA THR A 158 -19.76 -24.62 21.33
C THR A 158 -20.17 -23.45 20.42
N ALA A 159 -21.18 -22.68 20.80
CA ALA A 159 -21.66 -21.54 20.01
C ALA A 159 -20.63 -20.38 19.99
N GLU A 160 -20.06 -20.01 21.14
CA GLU A 160 -19.00 -18.99 21.24
C GLU A 160 -17.73 -19.45 20.49
N ARG A 161 -17.37 -20.72 20.62
CA ARG A 161 -16.23 -21.30 19.92
C ARG A 161 -16.44 -21.28 18.41
N GLY A 162 -17.67 -21.62 17.93
CA GLY A 162 -18.02 -21.55 16.51
C GLY A 162 -17.92 -20.12 15.96
N ALA A 163 -18.46 -19.13 16.68
CA ALA A 163 -18.37 -17.73 16.28
C ALA A 163 -16.91 -17.23 16.24
N SER A 164 -16.11 -17.57 17.26
CA SER A 164 -14.69 -17.20 17.32
C SER A 164 -13.89 -17.89 16.22
N ALA A 165 -14.19 -19.15 15.87
CA ALA A 165 -13.54 -19.85 14.76
C ALA A 165 -13.86 -19.17 13.41
N ALA A 166 -15.11 -18.71 13.21
CA ALA A 166 -15.47 -17.95 12.01
C ALA A 166 -14.70 -16.64 11.89
N LEU A 167 -14.50 -15.93 13.01
CA LEU A 167 -13.67 -14.70 13.02
C LEU A 167 -12.20 -15.00 12.72
N VAL A 168 -11.64 -16.07 13.29
CA VAL A 168 -10.26 -16.51 12.98
C VAL A 168 -10.13 -16.85 11.49
N ALA A 169 -11.08 -17.58 10.92
CA ALA A 169 -11.09 -17.91 9.50
C ALA A 169 -11.18 -16.65 8.62
N ALA A 170 -12.05 -15.70 8.97
CA ALA A 170 -12.12 -14.40 8.29
C ALA A 170 -10.81 -13.61 8.38
N GLY A 171 -10.15 -13.63 9.54
CA GLY A 171 -8.82 -13.04 9.73
C GLY A 171 -7.75 -13.68 8.84
N ILE A 172 -7.75 -15.01 8.71
CA ILE A 172 -6.84 -15.74 7.81
C ILE A 172 -7.07 -15.29 6.35
N VAL A 173 -8.34 -15.24 5.92
CA VAL A 173 -8.70 -14.80 4.57
C VAL A 173 -8.24 -13.37 4.32
N PHE A 174 -8.46 -12.45 5.27
CA PHE A 174 -7.99 -11.07 5.17
C PHE A 174 -6.47 -11.00 5.01
N LEU A 175 -5.70 -11.70 5.87
CA LEU A 175 -4.24 -11.69 5.82
C LEU A 175 -3.69 -12.32 4.53
N PHE A 176 -4.32 -13.39 4.06
CA PHE A 176 -3.96 -14.01 2.78
C PHE A 176 -4.18 -13.04 1.60
N HIS A 177 -5.37 -12.43 1.52
CA HIS A 177 -5.66 -11.45 0.47
C HIS A 177 -4.75 -10.22 0.54
N ALA A 178 -4.44 -9.72 1.73
CA ALA A 178 -3.48 -8.62 1.90
C ALA A 178 -2.08 -8.98 1.39
N GLY A 179 -1.74 -10.28 1.35
CA GLY A 179 -0.47 -10.76 0.79
C GLY A 179 -0.40 -10.82 -0.73
N VAL A 180 -1.55 -10.90 -1.40
CA VAL A 180 -1.60 -11.16 -2.85
C VAL A 180 -2.36 -10.10 -3.65
N ASP A 181 -2.94 -9.10 -2.98
CA ASP A 181 -3.72 -8.03 -3.64
C ASP A 181 -3.60 -6.70 -2.88
N TRP A 182 -4.02 -5.61 -3.53
CA TRP A 182 -4.00 -4.24 -2.99
C TRP A 182 -5.22 -3.89 -2.11
N MET A 183 -6.14 -4.81 -1.86
CA MET A 183 -7.40 -4.55 -1.17
C MET A 183 -7.23 -3.93 0.23
N TRP A 184 -6.08 -4.15 0.87
CA TRP A 184 -5.73 -3.59 2.17
C TRP A 184 -5.49 -2.06 2.13
N GLU A 185 -5.23 -1.48 0.95
CA GLU A 185 -5.16 -0.04 0.72
C GLU A 185 -6.54 0.64 0.92
N ALA A 186 -7.62 -0.11 0.70
CA ALA A 186 -8.96 0.40 0.95
C ALA A 186 -9.22 0.48 2.46
N THR A 187 -9.26 1.71 3.00
CA THR A 187 -9.40 1.98 4.45
C THR A 187 -10.53 1.20 5.11
N ALA A 188 -11.69 1.11 4.45
CA ALA A 188 -12.85 0.38 4.98
C ALA A 188 -12.55 -1.12 5.16
N VAL A 189 -11.86 -1.74 4.20
CA VAL A 189 -11.48 -3.16 4.24
C VAL A 189 -10.45 -3.41 5.34
N SER A 190 -9.44 -2.55 5.44
CA SER A 190 -8.40 -2.68 6.46
C SER A 190 -8.94 -2.49 7.87
N VAL A 191 -9.81 -1.48 8.09
CA VAL A 191 -10.47 -1.27 9.39
C VAL A 191 -11.31 -2.49 9.75
N PHE A 192 -12.09 -3.04 8.80
CA PHE A 192 -12.88 -4.24 9.04
C PHE A 192 -12.01 -5.46 9.36
N GLY A 193 -10.95 -5.71 8.57
CA GLY A 193 -10.01 -6.81 8.80
C GLY A 193 -9.31 -6.73 10.15
N LEU A 194 -8.84 -5.54 10.53
CA LEU A 194 -8.22 -5.30 11.84
C LEU A 194 -9.22 -5.48 13.00
N ALA A 195 -10.47 -5.04 12.82
CA ALA A 195 -11.53 -5.26 13.80
C ALA A 195 -11.82 -6.75 13.99
N VAL A 196 -11.91 -7.52 12.90
CA VAL A 196 -12.07 -8.98 12.95
C VAL A 196 -10.93 -9.63 13.72
N LEU A 197 -9.67 -9.30 13.45
CA LEU A 197 -8.51 -9.83 14.16
C LEU A 197 -8.53 -9.44 15.65
N ALA A 198 -8.90 -8.21 15.97
CA ALA A 198 -8.99 -7.73 17.35
C ALA A 198 -10.08 -8.47 18.15
N VAL A 199 -11.26 -8.66 17.55
CA VAL A 199 -12.36 -9.40 18.20
C VAL A 199 -12.01 -10.88 18.34
N ALA A 200 -11.40 -11.51 17.31
CA ALA A 200 -10.94 -12.89 17.36
C ALA A 200 -9.93 -13.13 18.50
N ALA A 201 -9.04 -12.17 18.79
CA ALA A 201 -8.07 -12.25 19.88
C ALA A 201 -8.70 -12.09 21.28
N GLY A 202 -9.94 -11.60 21.38
CA GLY A 202 -10.65 -11.28 22.63
C GLY A 202 -10.67 -12.40 23.66
N PRO A 203 -11.07 -13.65 23.33
CA PRO A 203 -11.15 -14.76 24.28
C PRO A 203 -9.83 -15.08 25.00
N LEU A 204 -8.68 -14.94 24.30
CA LEU A 204 -7.37 -15.12 24.93
C LEU A 204 -7.07 -14.00 25.93
N MET A 205 -7.42 -12.77 25.57
CA MET A 205 -7.14 -11.58 26.38
C MET A 205 -8.01 -11.51 27.63
N THR A 206 -9.29 -11.84 27.50
CA THR A 206 -10.26 -11.81 28.63
C THR A 206 -10.03 -12.92 29.63
N SER A 207 -9.60 -14.10 29.21
CA SER A 207 -9.39 -15.26 30.09
C SER A 207 -8.16 -15.12 31.00
N ARG A 208 -7.17 -14.29 30.65
CA ARG A 208 -5.93 -14.08 31.41
C ARG A 208 -5.98 -12.89 32.36
N ALA A 209 -6.89 -12.00 32.14
CA ALA A 209 -6.92 -10.75 32.90
C ALA A 209 -8.30 -10.60 33.57
N GLY A 210 -8.30 -10.57 34.88
CA GLY A 210 -9.26 -9.69 35.53
C GLY A 210 -9.25 -8.33 34.84
N ARG A 211 -10.29 -7.51 34.97
CA ARG A 211 -10.38 -6.20 34.31
C ARG A 211 -9.02 -5.51 34.30
N PRO A 212 -8.45 -5.17 33.13
CA PRO A 212 -7.11 -4.58 33.05
C PRO A 212 -7.08 -3.35 33.96
N ALA A 213 -6.03 -3.24 34.80
CA ALA A 213 -5.88 -2.14 35.72
C ALA A 213 -6.10 -0.80 34.99
N ALA A 214 -6.79 0.13 35.62
CA ALA A 214 -7.10 1.43 35.01
C ALA A 214 -5.89 2.09 34.37
N ARG A 215 -4.71 1.90 34.95
CA ARG A 215 -3.41 2.36 34.39
C ARG A 215 -3.10 1.79 33.00
N ARG A 216 -3.36 0.49 32.76
CA ARG A 216 -3.11 -0.12 31.44
C ARG A 216 -4.06 0.41 30.39
N ARG A 217 -5.34 0.59 30.73
CA ARG A 217 -6.32 1.21 29.83
C ARG A 217 -5.94 2.66 29.52
N ALA A 218 -5.58 3.44 30.54
CA ALA A 218 -5.11 4.80 30.35
C ALA A 218 -3.87 4.88 29.46
N LEU A 219 -2.91 3.97 29.62
CA LEU A 219 -1.72 3.90 28.78
C LEU A 219 -2.08 3.60 27.32
N VAL A 220 -2.94 2.60 27.05
CA VAL A 220 -3.38 2.27 25.68
C VAL A 220 -4.11 3.45 25.05
N CYS A 221 -5.03 4.10 25.80
CA CYS A 221 -5.71 5.29 25.30
C CYS A 221 -4.74 6.45 25.05
N ALA A 222 -3.75 6.65 25.91
CA ALA A 222 -2.74 7.69 25.72
C ALA A 222 -1.87 7.41 24.46
N VAL A 223 -1.43 6.17 24.27
CA VAL A 223 -0.67 5.78 23.08
C VAL A 223 -1.51 5.97 21.80
N ALA A 224 -2.78 5.53 21.82
CA ALA A 224 -3.69 5.73 20.69
C ALA A 224 -3.91 7.23 20.40
N LEU A 225 -4.10 8.04 21.43
CA LEU A 225 -4.24 9.49 21.28
C LEU A 225 -2.98 10.13 20.69
N VAL A 226 -1.80 9.77 21.19
CA VAL A 226 -0.52 10.24 20.64
C VAL A 226 -0.38 9.82 19.18
N ALA A 227 -0.70 8.58 18.83
CA ALA A 227 -0.67 8.10 17.44
C ALA A 227 -1.61 8.93 16.54
N CYS A 228 -2.81 9.26 17.01
CA CYS A 228 -3.73 10.15 16.28
C CYS A 228 -3.15 11.58 16.14
N LEU A 229 -2.58 12.13 17.21
CA LEU A 229 -2.04 13.49 17.20
C LEU A 229 -0.84 13.63 16.26
N VAL A 230 0.02 12.62 16.19
CA VAL A 230 1.18 12.58 15.27
C VAL A 230 0.75 12.60 13.80
N GLN A 231 -0.45 12.12 13.48
CA GLN A 231 -1.00 12.17 12.11
C GLN A 231 -1.62 13.52 11.74
N MET A 232 -1.87 14.39 12.72
CA MET A 232 -2.53 15.68 12.44
C MET A 232 -1.70 16.64 11.55
N PRO A 233 -0.38 16.84 11.75
CA PRO A 233 0.40 17.72 10.89
C PRO A 233 0.35 17.37 9.41
N PRO A 234 0.54 16.11 8.96
CA PRO A 234 0.39 15.74 7.56
C PRO A 234 -1.02 16.01 7.00
N VAL A 235 -2.07 15.74 7.79
CA VAL A 235 -3.46 16.00 7.37
C VAL A 235 -3.69 17.51 7.20
N ILE A 236 -3.24 18.32 8.15
CA ILE A 236 -3.34 19.78 8.07
C ILE A 236 -2.58 20.29 6.84
N ALA A 237 -1.35 19.82 6.64
CA ALA A 237 -0.54 20.22 5.49
C ALA A 237 -1.24 19.89 4.16
N GLN A 238 -1.83 18.68 4.04
CA GLN A 238 -2.57 18.29 2.84
C GLN A 238 -3.76 19.21 2.59
N ILE A 239 -4.56 19.51 3.63
CA ILE A 239 -5.68 20.45 3.52
C ILE A 239 -5.19 21.82 3.04
N ARG A 240 -4.06 22.32 3.57
CA ARG A 240 -3.49 23.61 3.16
C ARG A 240 -2.97 23.60 1.72
N VAL A 241 -2.37 22.50 1.27
CA VAL A 241 -1.97 22.33 -0.13
C VAL A 241 -3.20 22.37 -1.04
N ASP A 242 -4.25 21.62 -0.72
CA ASP A 242 -5.49 21.60 -1.48
C ASP A 242 -6.18 23.00 -1.52
N ASP A 243 -6.15 23.73 -0.39
CA ASP A 243 -6.62 25.11 -0.31
C ASP A 243 -5.79 26.04 -1.20
N SER A 244 -4.46 25.87 -1.19
CA SER A 244 -3.53 26.62 -2.04
C SER A 244 -3.83 26.40 -3.53
N GLU A 245 -4.01 25.13 -3.93
CA GLU A 245 -4.36 24.81 -5.31
C GLU A 245 -5.72 25.39 -5.71
N ARG A 246 -6.72 25.31 -4.83
CA ARG A 246 -8.03 25.90 -5.07
C ARG A 246 -7.95 27.41 -5.24
N ALA A 247 -7.21 28.10 -4.35
CA ALA A 247 -7.01 29.55 -4.45
C ALA A 247 -6.30 29.93 -5.75
N ALA A 248 -5.27 29.18 -6.16
CA ALA A 248 -4.57 29.39 -7.43
C ALA A 248 -5.50 29.24 -8.64
N ARG A 249 -6.31 28.19 -8.68
CA ARG A 249 -7.32 27.98 -9.75
C ARG A 249 -8.35 29.09 -9.84
N HIS A 250 -8.68 29.74 -8.72
CA HIS A 250 -9.61 30.89 -8.68
C HIS A 250 -8.93 32.24 -8.87
N GLY A 251 -7.66 32.28 -9.30
CA GLY A 251 -6.96 33.55 -9.57
C GLY A 251 -6.62 34.37 -8.31
N ARG A 252 -6.47 33.71 -7.14
CA ARG A 252 -6.12 34.31 -5.85
C ARG A 252 -4.70 33.98 -5.43
N PRO A 253 -3.65 34.48 -6.13
CA PRO A 253 -2.27 34.05 -5.94
C PRO A 253 -1.69 34.38 -4.55
N ALA A 254 -2.11 35.48 -3.94
CA ALA A 254 -1.64 35.84 -2.59
C ALA A 254 -2.16 34.83 -1.54
N GLU A 255 -3.44 34.46 -1.60
CA GLU A 255 -4.02 33.45 -0.73
C GLU A 255 -3.38 32.07 -0.98
N ALA A 256 -3.18 31.69 -2.26
CA ALA A 256 -2.53 30.45 -2.62
C ALA A 256 -1.13 30.36 -2.00
N LEU A 257 -0.34 31.42 -2.08
CA LEU A 257 0.99 31.47 -1.49
C LEU A 257 0.97 31.37 0.04
N GLN A 258 0.01 32.04 0.69
CA GLN A 258 -0.17 31.93 2.13
C GLN A 258 -0.49 30.52 2.56
N ARG A 259 -1.44 29.83 1.89
CA ARG A 259 -1.80 28.45 2.19
C ARG A 259 -0.63 27.48 1.97
N ALA A 260 0.20 27.68 0.93
CA ALA A 260 1.41 26.91 0.72
C ALA A 260 2.44 27.12 1.85
N ASN A 261 2.57 28.34 2.39
CA ASN A 261 3.40 28.59 3.57
C ASN A 261 2.86 27.90 4.82
N ASP A 262 1.55 28.03 5.08
CA ASP A 262 0.88 27.33 6.21
C ASP A 262 1.10 25.80 6.15
N ALA A 263 1.13 25.22 4.93
CA ALA A 263 1.42 23.80 4.73
C ALA A 263 2.90 23.47 5.06
N ILE A 264 3.83 24.32 4.69
CA ILE A 264 5.26 24.17 5.03
C ILE A 264 5.47 24.25 6.54
N ASP A 265 4.80 25.19 7.20
CA ASP A 265 4.91 25.36 8.66
C ASP A 265 4.35 24.13 9.40
N ALA A 266 3.27 23.50 8.88
CA ALA A 266 2.71 22.27 9.43
C ALA A 266 3.62 21.05 9.23
N THR A 267 4.30 20.95 8.07
CA THR A 267 5.18 19.80 7.73
C THR A 267 6.47 20.26 7.03
N PRO A 268 7.41 20.90 7.73
CA PRO A 268 8.65 21.40 7.13
C PRO A 268 9.57 20.29 6.57
N TRP A 269 9.28 19.04 6.92
CA TRP A 269 10.00 17.87 6.41
C TRP A 269 9.40 17.25 5.14
N ALA A 270 8.17 17.62 4.73
CA ALA A 270 7.51 17.08 3.53
C ALA A 270 7.93 17.84 2.27
N ALA A 271 7.99 17.17 1.11
CA ALA A 271 8.36 17.78 -0.16
C ALA A 271 7.19 18.50 -0.85
N THR A 272 5.98 17.95 -0.77
CA THR A 272 4.79 18.45 -1.47
C THR A 272 4.49 19.93 -1.22
N PRO A 273 4.53 20.48 0.03
CA PRO A 273 4.28 21.90 0.26
C PRO A 273 5.28 22.82 -0.45
N TYR A 274 6.56 22.44 -0.47
CA TYR A 274 7.58 23.21 -1.20
C TYR A 274 7.34 23.16 -2.70
N THR A 275 6.96 22.02 -3.24
CA THR A 275 6.63 21.88 -4.65
C THR A 275 5.44 22.76 -5.04
N GLN A 276 4.37 22.76 -4.22
CA GLN A 276 3.22 23.64 -4.45
C GLN A 276 3.64 25.11 -4.48
N ARG A 277 4.48 25.56 -3.54
CA ARG A 277 4.97 26.93 -3.52
C ARG A 277 5.89 27.22 -4.70
N ALA A 278 6.70 26.27 -5.12
CA ALA A 278 7.55 26.41 -6.32
C ALA A 278 6.72 26.64 -7.58
N LEU A 279 5.61 25.92 -7.75
CA LEU A 279 4.70 26.11 -8.88
C LEU A 279 4.07 27.50 -8.88
N LEU A 280 3.70 28.02 -7.71
CA LEU A 280 3.18 29.40 -7.56
C LEU A 280 4.25 30.44 -7.90
N TYR A 281 5.49 30.23 -7.44
CA TYR A 281 6.61 31.12 -7.79
C TYR A 281 6.94 31.09 -9.29
N GLU A 282 6.86 29.91 -9.92
CA GLU A 282 7.04 29.78 -11.37
C GLU A 282 5.99 30.57 -12.13
N GLN A 283 4.70 30.44 -11.74
CA GLN A 283 3.59 31.19 -12.34
C GLN A 283 3.75 32.72 -12.18
N ALA A 284 4.32 33.15 -11.05
CA ALA A 284 4.61 34.55 -10.77
C ALA A 284 5.94 35.07 -11.41
N GLY A 285 6.63 34.25 -12.21
CA GLY A 285 7.92 34.60 -12.81
C GLY A 285 9.08 34.63 -11.83
N LYS A 286 8.88 34.24 -10.56
CA LYS A 286 9.93 34.21 -9.51
C LYS A 286 10.76 32.94 -9.63
N LEU A 287 11.39 32.71 -10.77
CA LEU A 287 12.03 31.45 -11.16
C LEU A 287 13.14 31.02 -10.20
N ARG A 288 13.94 31.97 -9.63
CA ARG A 288 14.95 31.62 -8.63
C ARG A 288 14.35 31.02 -7.37
N SER A 289 13.25 31.58 -6.86
CA SER A 289 12.56 31.07 -5.68
C SER A 289 11.93 29.70 -5.96
N ALA A 290 11.37 29.51 -7.16
CA ALA A 290 10.85 28.23 -7.60
C ALA A 290 11.94 27.14 -7.61
N ALA A 291 13.12 27.42 -8.16
CA ALA A 291 14.24 26.49 -8.18
C ALA A 291 14.68 26.09 -6.76
N ILE A 292 14.83 27.07 -5.86
CA ILE A 292 15.21 26.81 -4.46
C ILE A 292 14.21 25.88 -3.76
N ASP A 293 12.91 26.07 -3.97
CA ASP A 293 11.90 25.22 -3.35
C ASP A 293 11.86 23.82 -3.97
N LEU A 294 12.11 23.67 -5.27
CA LEU A 294 12.26 22.36 -5.91
C LEU A 294 13.52 21.63 -5.39
N GLU A 295 14.63 22.33 -5.18
CA GLU A 295 15.82 21.74 -4.56
C GLU A 295 15.54 21.29 -3.12
N ARG A 296 14.73 22.03 -2.36
CA ARG A 296 14.27 21.63 -1.02
C ARG A 296 13.41 20.39 -1.08
N ALA A 297 12.52 20.28 -2.06
CA ALA A 297 11.70 19.09 -2.28
C ALA A 297 12.58 17.88 -2.63
N MET A 298 13.56 18.03 -3.54
CA MET A 298 14.52 16.98 -3.91
C MET A 298 15.34 16.46 -2.73
N LYS A 299 15.73 17.33 -1.78
CA LYS A 299 16.44 16.92 -0.56
C LYS A 299 15.58 16.07 0.38
N ARG A 300 14.26 16.22 0.33
CA ARG A 300 13.30 15.47 1.18
C ARG A 300 12.88 14.14 0.56
N GLU A 301 12.75 14.15 -0.75
CA GLU A 301 12.37 12.97 -1.54
C GLU A 301 13.36 12.84 -2.72
N PRO A 302 14.57 12.33 -2.46
CA PRO A 302 15.63 12.25 -3.48
C PRO A 302 15.29 11.32 -4.63
N ASP A 303 14.45 10.31 -4.40
CA ASP A 303 14.07 9.31 -5.39
C ASP A 303 12.84 9.70 -6.22
N ASN A 304 12.22 10.84 -5.90
CA ASN A 304 11.06 11.34 -6.62
C ASN A 304 11.46 12.07 -7.90
N TRP A 305 11.36 11.39 -9.04
CA TRP A 305 11.73 11.92 -10.36
C TRP A 305 10.97 13.19 -10.78
N ARG A 306 9.79 13.45 -10.20
CA ARG A 306 8.97 14.62 -10.54
C ARG A 306 9.64 15.92 -10.20
N TRP A 307 10.39 15.98 -9.10
CA TRP A 307 11.03 17.22 -8.65
C TRP A 307 12.14 17.66 -9.58
N PRO A 308 13.13 16.85 -9.94
CA PRO A 308 14.11 17.25 -10.93
C PRO A 308 13.49 17.46 -12.33
N TYR A 309 12.39 16.77 -12.68
CA TYR A 309 11.69 17.05 -13.93
C TYR A 309 11.07 18.46 -13.95
N LEU A 310 10.44 18.91 -12.87
CA LEU A 310 9.95 20.28 -12.72
C LEU A 310 11.10 21.29 -12.71
N LEU A 311 12.21 20.97 -12.04
CA LEU A 311 13.39 21.83 -12.00
C LEU A 311 13.99 22.03 -13.40
N THR A 312 13.98 21.01 -14.26
CA THR A 312 14.39 21.12 -15.66
C THR A 312 13.69 22.29 -16.36
N ARG A 313 12.36 22.37 -16.20
CA ARG A 313 11.54 23.42 -16.82
C ARG A 313 11.86 24.81 -16.25
N VAL A 314 12.03 24.88 -14.93
CA VAL A 314 12.35 26.14 -14.25
C VAL A 314 13.73 26.63 -14.64
N GLU A 315 14.75 25.77 -14.69
CA GLU A 315 16.12 26.12 -15.09
C GLU A 315 16.18 26.55 -16.55
N ALA A 316 15.47 25.87 -17.45
CA ALA A 316 15.36 26.31 -18.85
C ALA A 316 14.74 27.72 -18.98
N LYS A 317 13.67 28.02 -18.22
CA LYS A 317 13.08 29.37 -18.18
C LYS A 317 14.02 30.44 -17.60
N ARG A 318 14.97 30.04 -16.76
CA ARG A 318 16.00 30.91 -16.22
C ARG A 318 17.15 31.15 -17.20
N GLY A 319 17.20 30.44 -18.32
CA GLY A 319 18.33 30.46 -19.27
C GLY A 319 19.57 29.72 -18.76
N LEU A 320 19.40 28.79 -17.82
CA LEU A 320 20.51 28.02 -17.24
C LEU A 320 20.53 26.60 -17.85
N ASP A 321 21.00 26.51 -19.09
CA ASP A 321 20.96 25.25 -19.87
C ASP A 321 21.68 24.09 -19.17
N SER A 322 22.84 24.35 -18.56
CA SER A 322 23.59 23.32 -17.83
C SER A 322 22.81 22.77 -16.64
N GLY A 323 22.11 23.61 -15.88
CA GLY A 323 21.23 23.21 -14.76
C GLY A 323 20.04 22.41 -15.26
N ALA A 324 19.39 22.87 -16.34
CA ALA A 324 18.29 22.18 -16.95
C ALA A 324 18.68 20.75 -17.42
N VAL A 325 19.83 20.62 -18.10
CA VAL A 325 20.34 19.31 -18.56
C VAL A 325 20.67 18.38 -17.39
N GLN A 326 21.27 18.91 -16.31
CA GLN A 326 21.55 18.09 -15.12
C GLN A 326 20.27 17.59 -14.45
N ALA A 327 19.29 18.47 -14.25
CA ALA A 327 18.00 18.13 -13.67
C ALA A 327 17.24 17.09 -14.54
N TYR A 328 17.25 17.26 -15.88
CA TYR A 328 16.67 16.32 -16.81
C TYR A 328 17.32 14.93 -16.73
N ARG A 329 18.65 14.88 -16.73
CA ARG A 329 19.39 13.61 -16.61
C ARG A 329 19.08 12.90 -15.30
N LEU A 330 18.92 13.64 -14.22
CA LEU A 330 18.53 13.07 -12.93
C LEU A 330 17.11 12.52 -12.98
N ALA A 331 16.13 13.29 -13.47
CA ALA A 331 14.75 12.83 -13.62
C ALA A 331 14.66 11.55 -14.47
N ARG A 332 15.39 11.50 -15.60
CA ARG A 332 15.46 10.34 -16.48
C ARG A 332 16.12 9.12 -15.83
N ARG A 333 17.12 9.30 -14.97
CA ARG A 333 17.71 8.19 -14.20
C ARG A 333 16.75 7.61 -13.19
N LEU A 334 15.96 8.46 -12.52
CA LEU A 334 15.00 8.05 -11.51
C LEU A 334 13.73 7.39 -12.11
N ARG A 335 13.43 7.65 -13.38
CA ARG A 335 12.33 6.98 -14.09
C ARG A 335 12.64 6.85 -15.60
N PRO A 336 13.51 5.92 -15.99
CA PRO A 336 14.01 5.84 -17.36
C PRO A 336 12.92 5.56 -18.41
N LEU A 337 11.85 4.86 -18.04
CA LEU A 337 10.78 4.42 -18.93
C LEU A 337 9.55 5.35 -18.94
N ALA A 338 9.63 6.53 -18.29
CA ALA A 338 8.51 7.47 -18.33
C ALA A 338 8.25 7.96 -19.77
N SER A 339 6.97 8.03 -20.12
CA SER A 339 6.54 8.55 -21.44
C SER A 339 7.03 9.98 -21.73
N ALA A 340 7.29 10.77 -20.68
CA ALA A 340 7.89 12.09 -20.79
C ALA A 340 9.29 12.08 -21.43
N PHE A 341 10.03 10.96 -21.36
CA PHE A 341 11.38 10.80 -21.88
C PHE A 341 11.44 9.94 -23.15
N SER A 342 10.32 9.33 -23.56
CA SER A 342 10.25 8.44 -24.75
C SER A 342 10.03 9.19 -26.06
N ARG A 343 9.67 10.48 -26.00
CA ARG A 343 9.60 11.33 -27.19
C ARG A 343 10.98 11.91 -27.42
N SER A 344 11.74 11.31 -28.35
CA SER A 344 12.84 12.03 -29.00
C SER A 344 12.26 13.26 -29.70
N PRO A 345 12.93 14.39 -29.67
CA PRO A 345 12.52 15.58 -30.42
C PRO A 345 12.51 15.30 -31.91
#